data_935e1658fcfc0d7e80b7b41cc9603383
#
_entry.id   935e1658fcfc0d7e80b7b41cc9603383
#
_cell.length_a   1.000
_cell.length_b   1.000
_cell.length_c   1.000
_cell.angle_alpha   90.00
_cell.angle_beta   90.00
_cell.angle_gamma   90.00
#
_symmetry.space_group_name_H-M   'P 1'
#
loop_
_entity.id
_entity.type
_entity.pdbx_description
1 polymer ?
#
loop_
_entity_poly.entity_id
_entity_poly.type
_entity_poly.pdbx_seq_one_letter_code
_entity_poly.pdbx_strand_id
1 'polypeptide(L)'
;LEVPPERLVEQINAIALEQQRRLGRAWREDLQPALAAHGIRFLDEARMDERQRAHARRYFTERVAPLLQVAELRAGNAPFIEDRKLYLVFELKRKGVGRRRRVLVNVPSEELGRFIALPSPRGRVDLLFLDDAIRLCAADLFSGSKVLACHAIKLSRDAELYLDEEYAGDVADKVRRSLRKRRTGPPARFLYDGDMPKD
;
A
#
# COMPACT_ATOMS: atom_id res chain seq x y z
N LEU A 1 26.74 18.15 -24.30
CA LEU A 1 25.32 18.51 -24.23
C LEU A 1 24.73 17.78 -23.04
N GLU A 2 24.60 18.44 -21.89
CA GLU A 2 23.97 17.89 -20.71
C GLU A 2 22.44 17.79 -20.98
N VAL A 3 21.89 16.62 -20.70
CA VAL A 3 20.44 16.39 -20.79
C VAL A 3 19.76 17.18 -19.66
N PRO A 4 18.78 18.04 -19.95
CA PRO A 4 18.06 18.76 -18.90
C PRO A 4 17.48 17.80 -17.84
N PRO A 5 17.54 18.15 -16.55
CA PRO A 5 17.08 17.27 -15.46
C PRO A 5 15.63 16.77 -15.64
N GLU A 6 14.73 17.62 -16.14
CA GLU A 6 13.34 17.25 -16.40
C GLU A 6 13.23 16.12 -17.44
N ARG A 7 14.00 16.18 -18.53
CA ARG A 7 14.04 15.11 -19.54
C ARG A 7 14.59 13.80 -18.98
N LEU A 8 15.59 13.90 -18.11
CA LEU A 8 16.14 12.71 -17.45
C LEU A 8 15.09 12.05 -16.54
N VAL A 9 14.36 12.84 -15.76
CA VAL A 9 13.27 12.35 -14.90
C VAL A 9 12.15 11.70 -15.74
N GLU A 10 11.78 12.29 -16.88
CA GLU A 10 10.79 11.70 -17.79
C GLU A 10 11.26 10.34 -18.34
N GLN A 11 12.51 10.23 -18.76
CA GLN A 11 13.08 8.97 -19.24
C GLN A 11 13.12 7.90 -18.15
N ILE A 12 13.56 8.25 -16.95
CA ILE A 12 13.56 7.35 -15.79
C ILE A 12 12.15 6.86 -15.48
N ASN A 13 11.17 7.77 -15.47
CA ASN A 13 9.77 7.42 -15.20
C ASN A 13 9.19 6.50 -16.27
N ALA A 14 9.50 6.73 -17.54
CA ALA A 14 9.06 5.88 -18.65
C ALA A 14 9.61 4.45 -18.53
N ILE A 15 10.91 4.32 -18.23
CA ILE A 15 11.56 3.01 -18.01
C ILE A 15 10.96 2.32 -16.78
N ALA A 16 10.81 3.03 -15.66
CA ALA A 16 10.26 2.49 -14.43
C ALA A 16 8.81 2.01 -14.63
N LEU A 17 7.99 2.76 -15.36
CA LEU A 17 6.61 2.39 -15.66
C LEU A 17 6.54 1.12 -16.53
N GLU A 18 7.41 0.99 -17.54
CA GLU A 18 7.47 -0.22 -18.36
C GLU A 18 7.91 -1.45 -17.56
N GLN A 19 8.90 -1.29 -16.68
CA GLN A 19 9.32 -2.36 -15.76
C GLN A 19 8.17 -2.81 -14.85
N GLN A 20 7.39 -1.86 -14.31
CA GLN A 20 6.21 -2.18 -13.49
C GLN A 20 5.13 -2.92 -14.28
N ARG A 21 4.86 -2.50 -15.52
CA ARG A 21 3.92 -3.19 -16.40
C ARG A 21 4.37 -4.62 -16.69
N ARG A 22 5.66 -4.82 -16.97
CA ARG A 22 6.24 -6.17 -17.18
C ARG A 22 6.11 -7.03 -15.94
N LEU A 23 6.43 -6.49 -14.76
CA LEU A 23 6.26 -7.21 -13.49
C LEU A 23 4.79 -7.58 -13.25
N GLY A 24 3.87 -6.65 -13.49
CA GLY A 24 2.44 -6.90 -13.35
C GLY A 24 1.90 -7.96 -14.31
N ARG A 25 2.39 -8.00 -15.56
CA ARG A 25 2.08 -9.07 -16.51
C ARG A 25 2.63 -10.42 -16.04
N ALA A 26 3.92 -10.48 -15.73
CA ALA A 26 4.55 -11.72 -15.24
C ALA A 26 3.86 -12.26 -13.98
N TRP A 27 3.45 -11.38 -13.08
CA TRP A 27 2.67 -11.78 -11.90
C TRP A 27 1.35 -12.47 -12.29
N ARG A 28 0.55 -11.84 -13.16
CA ARG A 28 -0.79 -12.33 -13.50
C ARG A 28 -0.79 -13.49 -14.47
N GLU A 29 0.11 -13.47 -15.46
CA GLU A 29 0.08 -14.38 -16.59
C GLU A 29 0.97 -15.61 -16.41
N ASP A 30 2.07 -15.47 -15.63
CA ASP A 30 3.03 -16.55 -15.43
C ASP A 30 3.02 -17.07 -13.98
N LEU A 31 3.23 -16.19 -12.98
CA LEU A 31 3.45 -16.62 -11.60
C LEU A 31 2.19 -17.12 -10.91
N GLN A 32 1.07 -16.41 -11.01
CA GLN A 32 -0.18 -16.85 -10.39
C GLN A 32 -0.67 -18.18 -10.94
N PRO A 33 -0.70 -18.43 -12.28
CA PRO A 33 -1.05 -19.72 -12.82
C PRO A 33 -0.08 -20.84 -12.40
N ALA A 34 1.21 -20.59 -12.41
CA ALA A 34 2.22 -21.56 -11.96
C ALA A 34 2.04 -21.93 -10.48
N LEU A 35 1.82 -20.95 -9.61
CA LEU A 35 1.53 -21.19 -8.20
C LEU A 35 0.23 -21.98 -8.02
N ALA A 36 -0.81 -21.65 -8.78
CA ALA A 36 -2.09 -22.37 -8.74
C ALA A 36 -1.95 -23.83 -9.15
N ALA A 37 -1.10 -24.15 -10.15
CA ALA A 37 -0.78 -25.50 -10.54
C ALA A 37 -0.11 -26.31 -9.41
N HIS A 38 0.57 -25.64 -8.48
CA HIS A 38 1.16 -26.23 -7.28
C HIS A 38 0.26 -26.11 -6.03
N GLY A 39 -1.01 -25.77 -6.22
CA GLY A 39 -1.99 -25.70 -5.14
C GLY A 39 -1.93 -24.42 -4.29
N ILE A 40 -1.20 -23.39 -4.73
CA ILE A 40 -1.14 -22.08 -4.04
C ILE A 40 -1.94 -21.08 -4.85
N ARG A 41 -3.01 -20.52 -4.28
CA ARG A 41 -3.89 -19.60 -5.00
C ARG A 41 -4.03 -18.28 -4.24
N PHE A 42 -3.99 -17.18 -4.98
CA PHE A 42 -4.35 -15.86 -4.48
C PHE A 42 -5.82 -15.59 -4.87
N LEU A 43 -6.64 -15.35 -3.87
CA LEU A 43 -8.07 -15.10 -4.05
C LEU A 43 -8.38 -13.62 -3.84
N ASP A 44 -9.30 -13.12 -4.64
CA ASP A 44 -10.02 -11.87 -4.44
C ASP A 44 -11.43 -12.15 -3.88
N GLU A 45 -12.17 -11.09 -3.55
CA GLU A 45 -13.52 -11.21 -3.00
C GLU A 45 -14.47 -12.06 -3.87
N ALA A 46 -14.35 -11.94 -5.22
CA ALA A 46 -15.24 -12.63 -6.14
C ALA A 46 -15.01 -14.16 -6.17
N ARG A 47 -13.77 -14.57 -5.91
CA ARG A 47 -13.35 -15.99 -5.96
C ARG A 47 -13.41 -16.70 -4.60
N MET A 48 -13.64 -15.99 -3.52
CA MET A 48 -13.83 -16.59 -2.19
C MET A 48 -15.22 -17.21 -2.03
N ASP A 49 -15.27 -18.37 -1.37
CA ASP A 49 -16.52 -18.95 -0.87
C ASP A 49 -16.98 -18.24 0.42
N GLU A 50 -18.18 -18.61 0.91
CA GLU A 50 -18.78 -18.01 2.11
C GLU A 50 -17.94 -18.24 3.37
N ARG A 51 -17.36 -19.43 3.52
CA ARG A 51 -16.51 -19.79 4.67
C ARG A 51 -15.22 -18.97 4.66
N GLN A 52 -14.63 -18.75 3.48
CA GLN A 52 -13.44 -17.95 3.32
C GLN A 52 -13.72 -16.47 3.59
N ARG A 53 -14.83 -15.94 3.09
CA ARG A 53 -15.28 -14.57 3.40
C ARG A 53 -15.53 -14.35 4.88
N ALA A 54 -16.22 -15.28 5.54
CA ALA A 54 -16.47 -15.23 6.99
C ALA A 54 -15.15 -15.25 7.78
N HIS A 55 -14.17 -16.10 7.36
CA HIS A 55 -12.85 -16.15 7.98
C HIS A 55 -12.10 -14.81 7.79
N ALA A 56 -12.08 -14.25 6.59
CA ALA A 56 -11.41 -12.98 6.29
C ALA A 56 -11.99 -11.83 7.11
N ARG A 57 -13.34 -11.75 7.25
CA ARG A 57 -14.01 -10.73 8.08
C ARG A 57 -13.68 -10.89 9.56
N ARG A 58 -13.67 -12.12 10.08
CA ARG A 58 -13.26 -12.38 11.46
C ARG A 58 -11.81 -11.99 11.71
N TYR A 59 -10.90 -12.41 10.83
CA TYR A 59 -9.48 -12.04 10.91
C TYR A 59 -9.28 -10.52 10.87
N PHE A 60 -10.02 -9.84 9.98
CA PHE A 60 -10.03 -8.38 9.93
C PHE A 60 -10.42 -7.78 11.28
N THR A 61 -11.57 -8.19 11.85
CA THR A 61 -12.07 -7.62 13.09
C THR A 61 -11.12 -7.86 14.27
N GLU A 62 -10.59 -9.09 14.39
CA GLU A 62 -9.78 -9.50 15.53
C GLU A 62 -8.31 -9.04 15.44
N ARG A 63 -7.74 -8.98 14.24
CA ARG A 63 -6.31 -8.79 14.07
C ARG A 63 -5.95 -7.51 13.31
N VAL A 64 -6.70 -7.13 12.30
CA VAL A 64 -6.37 -6.01 11.42
C VAL A 64 -6.91 -4.69 11.95
N ALA A 65 -8.21 -4.64 12.25
CA ALA A 65 -8.89 -3.41 12.66
C ALA A 65 -8.25 -2.69 13.85
N PRO A 66 -7.75 -3.39 14.90
CA PRO A 66 -7.06 -2.73 16.02
C PRO A 66 -5.77 -2.00 15.66
N LEU A 67 -5.14 -2.35 14.53
CA LEU A 67 -3.86 -1.78 14.05
C LEU A 67 -4.07 -0.70 13.00
N LEU A 68 -5.31 -0.46 12.55
CA LEU A 68 -5.59 0.54 11.53
C LEU A 68 -5.55 1.95 12.10
N GLN A 69 -4.86 2.82 11.38
CA GLN A 69 -4.84 4.25 11.60
C GLN A 69 -5.54 4.93 10.43
N VAL A 70 -6.61 5.65 10.72
CA VAL A 70 -7.40 6.37 9.73
C VAL A 70 -7.15 7.86 9.85
N ALA A 71 -6.65 8.49 8.81
CA ALA A 71 -6.40 9.92 8.76
C ALA A 71 -7.18 10.58 7.60
N GLU A 72 -7.85 11.70 7.86
CA GLU A 72 -8.54 12.45 6.82
C GLU A 72 -7.54 13.24 5.96
N LEU A 73 -7.65 13.08 4.63
CA LEU A 73 -6.88 13.88 3.68
C LEU A 73 -7.57 15.23 3.47
N ARG A 74 -6.88 16.30 3.83
CA ARG A 74 -7.36 17.69 3.62
C ARG A 74 -6.36 18.46 2.78
N ALA A 75 -6.85 19.34 1.92
CA ALA A 75 -5.99 20.23 1.16
C ALA A 75 -5.10 21.06 2.11
N GLY A 76 -3.81 21.09 1.84
CA GLY A 76 -2.82 21.81 2.66
C GLY A 76 -2.43 21.14 3.98
N ASN A 77 -3.04 20.00 4.36
CA ASN A 77 -2.69 19.24 5.55
C ASN A 77 -2.75 17.73 5.27
N ALA A 78 -1.78 17.24 4.51
CA ALA A 78 -1.63 15.82 4.26
C ALA A 78 -1.00 15.12 5.48
N PRO A 79 -1.53 13.97 5.92
CA PRO A 79 -0.92 13.17 6.97
C PRO A 79 0.46 12.69 6.53
N PHE A 80 1.33 12.44 7.50
CA PHE A 80 2.65 11.89 7.21
C PHE A 80 2.53 10.45 6.69
N ILE A 81 3.09 10.20 5.49
CA ILE A 81 3.17 8.88 4.89
C ILE A 81 4.58 8.35 5.14
N GLU A 82 4.68 7.21 5.83
CA GLU A 82 5.95 6.58 6.16
C GLU A 82 6.62 5.99 4.91
N ASP A 83 7.97 5.96 4.94
CA ASP A 83 8.77 5.41 3.85
C ASP A 83 8.42 3.94 3.59
N ARG A 84 8.18 3.60 2.32
CA ARG A 84 7.93 2.24 1.80
C ARG A 84 6.74 1.50 2.40
N LYS A 85 5.94 2.11 3.27
CA LYS A 85 4.70 1.50 3.76
C LYS A 85 3.58 1.61 2.72
N LEU A 86 2.71 0.62 2.73
CA LEU A 86 1.51 0.60 1.90
C LEU A 86 0.36 1.28 2.64
N TYR A 87 -0.38 2.10 1.93
CA TYR A 87 -1.60 2.74 2.40
C TYR A 87 -2.73 2.56 1.40
N LEU A 88 -3.95 2.65 1.89
CA LEU A 88 -5.16 2.72 1.08
C LEU A 88 -5.78 4.12 1.21
N VAL A 89 -6.12 4.72 0.08
CA VAL A 89 -6.89 5.95 0.02
C VAL A 89 -8.33 5.58 -0.32
N PHE A 90 -9.25 5.82 0.60
CA PHE A 90 -10.68 5.64 0.37
C PHE A 90 -11.34 6.97 0.04
N GLU A 91 -12.13 6.99 -1.03
CA GLU A 91 -13.08 8.06 -1.29
C GLU A 91 -14.44 7.67 -0.70
N LEU A 92 -14.92 8.49 0.22
CA LEU A 92 -16.12 8.23 0.99
C LEU A 92 -17.17 9.31 0.73
N LYS A 93 -18.44 8.91 0.62
CA LYS A 93 -19.59 9.81 0.60
C LYS A 93 -20.45 9.59 1.83
N ARG A 94 -20.59 10.60 2.68
CA ARG A 94 -21.45 10.51 3.87
C ARG A 94 -22.91 10.33 3.46
N LYS A 95 -23.59 9.36 4.05
CA LYS A 95 -25.02 9.12 3.84
C LYS A 95 -25.81 10.36 4.31
N GLY A 96 -26.75 10.83 3.50
CA GLY A 96 -27.63 11.97 3.83
C GLY A 96 -27.04 13.38 3.58
N VAL A 97 -25.73 13.57 3.53
CA VAL A 97 -25.10 14.91 3.43
C VAL A 97 -24.47 15.18 2.06
N GLY A 98 -24.25 14.16 1.24
CA GLY A 98 -23.67 14.30 -0.10
C GLY A 98 -22.19 14.68 -0.16
N ARG A 99 -21.59 15.12 0.94
CA ARG A 99 -20.18 15.56 0.99
C ARG A 99 -19.25 14.36 0.81
N ARG A 100 -18.30 14.51 -0.12
CA ARG A 100 -17.19 13.55 -0.30
C ARG A 100 -16.03 13.90 0.63
N ARG A 101 -15.35 12.88 1.11
CA ARG A 101 -14.08 13.00 1.86
C ARG A 101 -13.14 11.91 1.42
N ARG A 102 -11.85 12.17 1.50
CA ARG A 102 -10.81 11.17 1.27
C ARG A 102 -10.14 10.85 2.60
N VAL A 103 -9.90 9.59 2.86
CA VAL A 103 -9.20 9.13 4.07
C VAL A 103 -8.06 8.21 3.68
N LEU A 104 -6.97 8.32 4.42
CA LEU A 104 -5.79 7.48 4.32
C LEU A 104 -5.85 6.41 5.42
N VAL A 105 -5.61 5.16 5.07
CA VAL A 105 -5.56 4.03 5.99
C VAL A 105 -4.25 3.28 5.79
N ASN A 106 -3.51 3.02 6.86
CA ASN A 106 -2.30 2.19 6.80
C ASN A 106 -2.66 0.74 6.53
N VAL A 107 -1.73 0.00 5.90
CA VAL A 107 -1.80 -1.47 5.79
C VAL A 107 -0.74 -2.03 6.75
N PRO A 108 -1.13 -2.66 7.89
CA PRO A 108 -0.21 -3.08 8.94
C PRO A 108 0.54 -4.36 8.57
N SER A 109 1.30 -4.31 7.46
CA SER A 109 1.99 -5.47 6.90
C SER A 109 3.29 -5.82 7.62
N GLU A 110 3.83 -4.93 8.44
CA GLU A 110 4.99 -5.21 9.27
C GLU A 110 4.62 -6.12 10.45
N GLU A 111 3.42 -5.92 11.01
CA GLU A 111 2.91 -6.65 12.17
C GLU A 111 2.23 -7.98 11.77
N LEU A 112 1.53 -8.00 10.64
CA LEU A 112 0.67 -9.13 10.25
C LEU A 112 1.17 -9.89 9.00
N GLY A 113 2.20 -9.38 8.32
CA GLY A 113 2.60 -9.88 7.01
C GLY A 113 1.66 -9.39 5.89
N ARG A 114 1.95 -9.84 4.66
CA ARG A 114 1.21 -9.40 3.46
C ARG A 114 0.03 -10.28 3.10
N PHE A 115 -0.02 -11.49 3.66
CA PHE A 115 -0.97 -12.52 3.24
C PHE A 115 -1.72 -13.09 4.42
N ILE A 116 -3.00 -13.35 4.22
CA ILE A 116 -3.88 -14.05 5.15
C ILE A 116 -4.13 -15.43 4.56
N ALA A 117 -3.83 -16.49 5.32
CA ALA A 117 -4.17 -17.84 4.93
C ALA A 117 -5.68 -18.06 5.13
N LEU A 118 -6.36 -18.51 4.07
CA LEU A 118 -7.78 -18.80 4.09
C LEU A 118 -8.03 -20.30 4.32
N PRO A 119 -9.18 -20.68 4.87
CA PRO A 119 -9.59 -22.08 4.93
C PRO A 119 -9.55 -22.72 3.54
N SER A 120 -8.81 -23.82 3.40
CA SER A 120 -8.56 -24.47 2.11
C SER A 120 -8.70 -25.98 2.24
N PRO A 121 -9.08 -26.70 1.18
CA PRO A 121 -9.01 -28.16 1.12
C PRO A 121 -7.58 -28.67 1.34
N ARG A 122 -7.46 -29.93 1.79
CA ARG A 122 -6.15 -30.57 1.98
C ARG A 122 -5.31 -30.53 0.70
N GLY A 123 -4.03 -30.19 0.82
CA GLY A 123 -3.10 -30.09 -0.30
C GLY A 123 -3.18 -28.78 -1.08
N ARG A 124 -3.99 -27.81 -0.63
CA ARG A 124 -4.10 -26.48 -1.24
C ARG A 124 -3.91 -25.37 -0.21
N VAL A 125 -3.34 -24.26 -0.63
CA VAL A 125 -3.17 -23.05 0.17
C VAL A 125 -3.85 -21.89 -0.56
N ASP A 126 -4.91 -21.37 0.00
CA ASP A 126 -5.61 -20.18 -0.50
C ASP A 126 -5.16 -18.96 0.33
N LEU A 127 -4.75 -17.91 -0.34
CA LEU A 127 -4.21 -16.69 0.25
C LEU A 127 -5.04 -15.48 -0.17
N LEU A 128 -5.20 -14.54 0.77
CA LEU A 128 -5.79 -13.23 0.52
C LEU A 128 -4.72 -12.17 0.84
N PHE A 129 -4.60 -11.13 0.02
CA PHE A 129 -3.78 -9.99 0.37
C PHE A 129 -4.39 -9.23 1.56
N LEU A 130 -3.54 -8.74 2.45
CA LEU A 130 -3.98 -8.00 3.65
C LEU A 130 -4.77 -6.73 3.28
N ASP A 131 -4.35 -6.04 2.24
CA ASP A 131 -5.05 -4.85 1.73
C ASP A 131 -6.41 -5.19 1.11
N ASP A 132 -6.58 -6.38 0.50
CA ASP A 132 -7.88 -6.84 0.01
C ASP A 132 -8.84 -7.19 1.15
N ALA A 133 -8.32 -7.71 2.28
CA ALA A 133 -9.13 -7.89 3.48
C ALA A 133 -9.65 -6.55 4.04
N ILE A 134 -8.85 -5.49 3.99
CA ILE A 134 -9.28 -4.14 4.39
C ILE A 134 -10.35 -3.61 3.42
N ARG A 135 -10.18 -3.81 2.11
CA ARG A 135 -11.18 -3.43 1.09
C ARG A 135 -12.50 -4.17 1.30
N LEU A 136 -12.45 -5.47 1.54
CA LEU A 136 -13.62 -6.33 1.82
C LEU A 136 -14.44 -5.82 3.01
N CYS A 137 -13.77 -5.32 4.04
CA CYS A 137 -14.40 -4.85 5.27
C CYS A 137 -14.57 -3.32 5.34
N ALA A 138 -14.34 -2.61 4.23
CA ALA A 138 -14.39 -1.15 4.21
C ALA A 138 -15.76 -0.58 4.55
N ALA A 139 -16.86 -1.28 4.22
CA ALA A 139 -18.21 -0.86 4.58
C ALA A 139 -18.43 -0.89 6.10
N ASP A 140 -17.84 -1.85 6.79
CA ASP A 140 -17.92 -1.99 8.26
C ASP A 140 -17.01 -0.95 8.94
N LEU A 141 -15.80 -0.74 8.38
CA LEU A 141 -14.84 0.26 8.86
C LEU A 141 -15.39 1.69 8.76
N PHE A 142 -16.14 1.99 7.71
CA PHE A 142 -16.71 3.32 7.45
C PHE A 142 -18.23 3.34 7.58
N SER A 143 -18.76 2.77 8.67
CA SER A 143 -20.19 2.79 8.95
C SER A 143 -20.75 4.22 8.83
N GLY A 144 -21.91 4.39 8.16
CA GLY A 144 -22.50 5.71 7.89
C GLY A 144 -21.94 6.46 6.65
N SER A 145 -20.98 5.89 5.94
CA SER A 145 -20.50 6.38 4.64
C SER A 145 -20.66 5.31 3.57
N LYS A 146 -20.77 5.74 2.30
CA LYS A 146 -20.64 4.87 1.13
C LYS A 146 -19.20 4.97 0.64
N VAL A 147 -18.52 3.86 0.48
CA VAL A 147 -17.22 3.77 -0.20
C VAL A 147 -17.47 3.95 -1.70
N LEU A 148 -16.82 4.94 -2.30
CA LEU A 148 -16.94 5.24 -3.73
C LEU A 148 -15.78 4.65 -4.51
N ALA A 149 -14.56 4.73 -3.95
CA ALA A 149 -13.34 4.21 -4.54
C ALA A 149 -12.33 3.85 -3.43
N CYS A 150 -11.37 2.99 -3.77
CA CYS A 150 -10.25 2.64 -2.92
C CYS A 150 -9.02 2.40 -3.79
N HIS A 151 -7.96 3.16 -3.56
CA HIS A 151 -6.71 3.05 -4.31
C HIS A 151 -5.55 2.80 -3.35
N ALA A 152 -4.62 1.94 -3.76
CA ALA A 152 -3.39 1.71 -3.01
C ALA A 152 -2.35 2.76 -3.38
N ILE A 153 -1.63 3.24 -2.37
CA ILE A 153 -0.51 4.15 -2.55
C ILE A 153 0.71 3.70 -1.74
N LYS A 154 1.88 4.02 -2.25
CA LYS A 154 3.15 3.79 -1.57
C LYS A 154 4.11 4.93 -1.87
N LEU A 155 4.70 5.50 -0.83
CA LEU A 155 5.71 6.54 -0.93
C LEU A 155 7.09 5.94 -0.64
N SER A 156 8.09 6.27 -1.47
CA SER A 156 9.49 6.08 -1.13
C SER A 156 10.13 7.43 -0.91
N ARG A 157 10.93 7.52 0.15
CA ARG A 157 11.65 8.73 0.51
C ARG A 157 13.10 8.63 0.12
N ASP A 158 13.74 9.76 -0.07
CA ASP A 158 15.17 9.82 -0.28
C ASP A 158 15.88 9.25 0.94
N ALA A 159 16.76 8.27 0.67
CA ALA A 159 17.50 7.54 1.68
C ALA A 159 19.01 7.88 1.64
N GLU A 160 19.41 8.94 0.89
CA GLU A 160 20.81 9.33 0.86
C GLU A 160 21.31 9.73 2.25
N LEU A 161 22.48 9.19 2.58
CA LEU A 161 23.22 9.53 3.78
C LEU A 161 24.01 10.82 3.49
N TYR A 162 23.40 11.99 3.68
CA TYR A 162 24.18 13.22 3.76
C TYR A 162 24.95 13.19 5.10
N LEU A 163 26.18 12.70 5.05
CA LEU A 163 27.14 12.87 6.14
C LEU A 163 27.65 14.31 6.04
N ASP A 164 27.08 15.19 6.83
CA ASP A 164 27.64 16.52 7.04
C ASP A 164 29.07 16.35 7.60
N GLU A 165 30.05 16.65 6.80
CA GLU A 165 31.49 16.54 7.16
C GLU A 165 31.88 17.54 8.28
N GLU A 166 31.05 18.54 8.56
CA GLU A 166 31.37 19.67 9.43
C GLU A 166 31.16 19.42 10.94
N TYR A 167 30.65 18.26 11.37
CA TYR A 167 30.44 18.01 12.79
C TYR A 167 31.44 17.00 13.37
N ALA A 168 32.31 17.47 14.29
CA ALA A 168 33.11 16.65 15.17
C ALA A 168 32.21 15.93 16.16
N GLY A 169 31.85 14.67 15.91
CA GLY A 169 31.00 13.83 16.76
C GLY A 169 31.21 12.35 16.44
N ASP A 170 30.78 11.48 17.40
CA ASP A 170 30.87 10.03 17.25
C ASP A 170 30.18 9.56 15.96
N VAL A 171 30.87 8.75 15.17
CA VAL A 171 30.37 8.17 13.90
C VAL A 171 29.07 7.40 14.13
N ALA A 172 28.91 6.73 15.27
CA ALA A 172 27.71 6.00 15.62
C ALA A 172 26.47 6.92 15.79
N ASP A 173 26.65 8.12 16.37
CA ASP A 173 25.57 9.08 16.50
C ASP A 173 25.25 9.78 15.17
N LYS A 174 26.24 9.97 14.31
CA LYS A 174 26.02 10.44 12.94
C LYS A 174 25.18 9.44 12.14
N VAL A 175 25.52 8.16 12.20
CA VAL A 175 24.76 7.07 11.55
C VAL A 175 23.35 6.97 12.11
N ARG A 176 23.15 7.05 13.43
CA ARG A 176 21.81 7.04 14.05
C ARG A 176 20.95 8.23 13.62
N ARG A 177 21.49 9.44 13.57
CA ARG A 177 20.79 10.66 13.09
C ARG A 177 20.43 10.53 11.62
N SER A 178 21.35 10.06 10.82
CA SER A 178 21.15 9.83 9.39
C SER A 178 20.07 8.77 9.11
N LEU A 179 20.04 7.68 9.89
CA LEU A 179 19.00 6.66 9.81
C LEU A 179 17.60 7.21 10.20
N ARG A 180 17.54 8.15 11.16
CA ARG A 180 16.27 8.84 11.48
C ARG A 180 15.85 9.78 10.35
N LYS A 181 16.77 10.54 9.74
CA LYS A 181 16.50 11.41 8.57
C LYS A 181 15.95 10.62 7.37
N ARG A 182 16.39 9.37 7.16
CA ARG A 182 15.82 8.49 6.12
C ARG A 182 14.31 8.28 6.23
N ARG A 183 13.80 8.18 7.46
CA ARG A 183 12.35 8.00 7.67
C ARG A 183 11.53 9.26 7.38
N THR A 184 12.16 10.44 7.43
CA THR A 184 11.52 11.75 7.27
C THR A 184 12.04 12.52 6.07
N GLY A 185 12.93 11.95 5.24
CA GLY A 185 13.48 12.56 4.03
C GLY A 185 12.41 13.01 3.03
N PRO A 186 12.75 13.85 2.06
CA PRO A 186 11.80 14.31 1.05
C PRO A 186 11.26 13.13 0.23
N PRO A 187 10.02 13.21 -0.28
CA PRO A 187 9.47 12.22 -1.17
C PRO A 187 10.31 12.10 -2.45
N ALA A 188 10.77 10.88 -2.76
CA ALA A 188 11.53 10.58 -3.98
C ALA A 188 10.69 9.87 -5.03
N ARG A 189 9.74 9.01 -4.61
CA ARG A 189 8.89 8.27 -5.53
C ARG A 189 7.51 8.03 -4.92
N PHE A 190 6.47 8.29 -5.71
CA PHE A 190 5.09 8.01 -5.37
C PHE A 190 4.52 6.96 -6.31
N LEU A 191 4.09 5.83 -5.76
CA LEU A 191 3.41 4.75 -6.48
C LEU A 191 1.94 4.77 -6.10
N TYR A 192 1.07 4.54 -7.08
CA TYR A 192 -0.38 4.51 -6.88
C TYR A 192 -1.04 3.59 -7.92
N ASP A 193 -2.25 3.13 -7.63
CA ASP A 193 -3.02 2.30 -8.54
C ASP A 193 -3.28 3.04 -9.86
N GLY A 194 -3.17 2.32 -10.98
CA GLY A 194 -3.22 2.93 -12.33
C GLY A 194 -4.56 3.55 -12.70
N ASP A 195 -5.62 3.21 -11.99
CA ASP A 195 -6.99 3.74 -12.13
C ASP A 195 -7.30 4.89 -11.14
N MET A 196 -6.33 5.28 -10.30
CA MET A 196 -6.48 6.40 -9.38
C MET A 196 -6.60 7.72 -10.18
N PRO A 197 -7.64 8.55 -9.93
CA PRO A 197 -7.75 9.88 -10.54
C PRO A 197 -6.50 10.74 -10.25
N LYS A 198 -6.14 11.59 -11.21
CA LYS A 198 -4.95 12.46 -11.11
C LYS A 198 -5.23 13.82 -10.46
N ASP A 199 -6.49 14.09 -10.11
CA ASP A 199 -7.01 15.32 -9.52
C ASP A 199 -7.24 15.22 -8.00
#